data_c17f91c2d2ceca1a1f3ed9d77cf67634
#
_entry.id   c17f91c2d2ceca1a1f3ed9d77cf67634
#
_cell.length_a   1.000
_cell.length_b   1.000
_cell.length_c   1.000
_cell.angle_alpha   90.00
_cell.angle_beta   90.00
_cell.angle_gamma   90.00
#
_symmetry.space_group_name_H-M   'P 1'
#
loop_
_entity.id
_entity.type
_entity.pdbx_description
1 polymer ?
#
loop_
_entity_poly.entity_id
_entity_poly.type
_entity_poly.pdbx_seq_one_letter_code
_entity_poly.pdbx_strand_id
1 'polypeptide(L)' 'MSNQANIELLETIFEEVQECFPYLDEVKQIEIANNRFWEIAQ' A
#
# COMPACT_ATOMS: atom_id res chain seq x y z
N MET A 1 -5.56 -20.04 -1.93
CA MET A 1 -5.17 -19.33 -0.75
C MET A 1 -5.23 -17.85 -0.97
N SER A 2 -5.48 -17.12 0.07
CA SER A 2 -5.75 -15.70 -0.01
C SER A 2 -4.51 -14.81 -0.09
N ASN A 3 -3.32 -15.41 0.05
CA ASN A 3 -2.11 -14.61 0.13
C ASN A 3 -1.81 -13.84 -1.14
N GLN A 4 -2.08 -14.45 -2.30
CA GLN A 4 -1.78 -13.81 -3.56
C GLN A 4 -2.65 -12.58 -3.77
N ALA A 5 -3.94 -12.67 -3.42
CA ALA A 5 -4.84 -11.54 -3.56
C ALA A 5 -4.42 -10.40 -2.62
N ASN A 6 -3.95 -10.74 -1.42
CA ASN A 6 -3.49 -9.72 -0.48
C ASN A 6 -2.24 -9.02 -0.98
N ILE A 7 -1.33 -9.77 -1.59
CA ILE A 7 -0.11 -9.18 -2.15
C ILE A 7 -0.46 -8.23 -3.28
N GLU A 8 -1.36 -8.64 -4.16
CA GLU A 8 -1.77 -7.79 -5.28
C GLU A 8 -2.44 -6.50 -4.78
N LEU A 9 -3.28 -6.61 -3.76
CA LEU A 9 -3.93 -5.46 -3.20
C LEU A 9 -2.91 -4.49 -2.60
N LEU A 10 -1.95 -5.02 -1.87
CA LEU A 10 -0.92 -4.19 -1.25
C LEU A 10 -0.08 -3.49 -2.32
N GLU A 11 0.26 -4.19 -3.39
CA GLU A 11 1.02 -3.58 -4.47
C GLU A 11 0.26 -2.45 -5.13
N THR A 12 -1.04 -2.66 -5.36
CA THR A 12 -1.86 -1.61 -5.96
C THR A 12 -1.92 -0.38 -5.06
N ILE A 13 -2.11 -0.61 -3.76
CA ILE A 13 -2.18 0.49 -2.81
C ILE A 13 -0.85 1.24 -2.77
N PHE A 14 0.25 0.49 -2.79
CA PHE A 14 1.58 1.10 -2.76
C PHE A 14 1.82 1.97 -4.00
N GLU A 15 1.42 1.48 -5.17
CA GLU A 15 1.55 2.25 -6.40
C GLU A 15 0.76 3.55 -6.31
N GLU A 16 -0.45 3.48 -5.77
CA GLU A 16 -1.27 4.68 -5.61
C GLU A 16 -0.60 5.67 -4.67
N VAL A 17 -0.04 5.17 -3.58
CA VAL A 17 0.65 6.03 -2.62
C VAL A 17 1.84 6.70 -3.28
N GLN A 18 2.60 5.96 -4.09
CA GLN A 18 3.74 6.54 -4.78
C GLN A 18 3.32 7.64 -5.75
N GLU A 19 2.19 7.47 -6.42
CA GLU A 19 1.69 8.47 -7.35
C GLU A 19 1.18 9.72 -6.62
N CYS A 20 0.51 9.52 -5.50
CA CYS A 20 -0.04 10.64 -4.73
C CYS A 20 1.03 11.37 -3.93
N PHE A 21 2.05 10.65 -3.48
CA PHE A 21 3.08 11.21 -2.61
C PHE A 21 4.48 10.93 -3.13
N PRO A 22 4.78 11.34 -4.38
CA PRO A 22 6.10 11.05 -4.93
C PRO A 22 7.23 11.79 -4.20
N TYR A 23 6.89 12.82 -3.44
CA TYR A 23 7.87 13.62 -2.70
C TYR A 23 8.23 13.02 -1.35
N LEU A 24 7.50 12.02 -0.89
CA LEU A 24 7.81 11.35 0.38
C LEU A 24 8.88 10.29 0.16
N ASP A 25 9.68 10.05 1.20
CA ASP A 25 10.65 8.97 1.10
C ASP A 25 9.95 7.62 1.19
N GLU A 26 10.71 6.57 0.90
CA GLU A 26 10.14 5.23 0.78
C GLU A 26 9.52 4.76 2.08
N VAL A 27 10.13 5.08 3.21
CA VAL A 27 9.63 4.64 4.50
C VAL A 27 8.24 5.22 4.75
N LYS A 28 8.05 6.50 4.45
CA LYS A 28 6.76 7.14 4.63
C LYS A 28 5.72 6.56 3.70
N GLN A 29 6.10 6.29 2.46
CA GLN A 29 5.19 5.69 1.49
C GLN A 29 4.74 4.31 1.97
N ILE A 30 5.66 3.53 2.51
CA ILE A 30 5.33 2.19 3.02
C ILE A 30 4.38 2.30 4.20
N GLU A 31 4.60 3.25 5.09
CA GLU A 31 3.70 3.42 6.24
C GLU A 31 2.29 3.74 5.79
N ILE A 32 2.14 4.65 4.85
CA ILE A 32 0.83 5.04 4.36
C ILE A 32 0.15 3.86 3.68
N ALA A 33 0.89 3.15 2.84
CA ALA A 33 0.34 1.99 2.13
C ALA A 33 -0.10 0.92 3.12
N ASN A 34 0.70 0.68 4.14
CA ASN A 34 0.38 -0.33 5.13
C ASN A 34 -0.89 0.02 5.90
N ASN A 35 -1.04 1.29 6.28
CA ASN A 35 -2.23 1.74 6.98
C ASN A 35 -3.47 1.57 6.12
N ARG A 36 -3.38 1.92 4.84
CA ARG A 36 -4.51 1.77 3.94
C ARG A 36 -4.87 0.31 3.73
N PHE A 37 -3.84 -0.53 3.61
CA PHE A 37 -4.07 -1.97 3.44
C PHE A 37 -4.88 -2.53 4.60
N TRP A 38 -4.49 -2.20 5.82
CA TRP A 38 -5.18 -2.72 6.99
C TRP A 38 -6.61 -2.22 7.08
N GLU A 39 -6.86 -0.98 6.68
CA GLU A 39 -8.22 -0.44 6.67
C GLU A 39 -9.11 -1.18 5.69
N ILE A 40 -8.57 -1.51 4.52
CA ILE A 40 -9.34 -2.20 3.51
C ILE A 40 -9.50 -3.68 3.87
N ALA A 41 -8.50 -4.27 4.46
CA ALA A 41 -8.49 -5.71 4.74
C ALA A 41 -9.41 -6.08 5.90
N GLN A 42 -9.85 -5.13 6.70
CA GLN A 42 -10.78 -5.42 7.79
C GLN A 42 -12.23 -5.59 7.27
#